data_c3cf1ba6f1d6cea4b3fc68cbc41350de
#
_entry.id   c3cf1ba6f1d6cea4b3fc68cbc41350de
#
_cell.length_a   1.000
_cell.length_b   1.000
_cell.length_c   1.000
_cell.angle_alpha   90.00
_cell.angle_beta   90.00
_cell.angle_gamma   90.00
#
_symmetry.space_group_name_H-M   'P 1'
#
loop_
_entity.id
_entity.type
_entity.pdbx_description
1 polymer ?
#
loop_
_entity_poly.entity_id
_entity_poly.type
_entity_poly.pdbx_seq_one_letter_code
_entity_poly.pdbx_strand_id
1 'polypeptide(L)'
;PKPSSAASDVYKRQDVDGPLQAHVTNLDSSSFLGRIGLVRIHAGRLRKGQQVAWIHYDEDGKEHVKTAKVAELLRTEGVTRVPADEMIAGDIAAISGIEDIMIGDTLADPENPVALPRITVDEPAISMTIGVNTSPMAGRGGGDKLTARMVKARLDQELIGNVSLRVLPTERPDAWEVQGRGEMALSVLVETMRREGFELTVGKPQVVTRTIDGTVHEPYENLIIDVPEEHLGAVTQLLAARKGRMESMDNTGTGWIRMKFIVPARGLIGFRTVFMTETRGTGIANSYSAGSEAWAGEIK
;
A
#
# COMPACT_ATOMS: atom_id res chain seq x y z
N PRO A 1 0.91 30.19 27.45
CA PRO A 1 -0.10 29.52 26.63
C PRO A 1 0.32 28.08 26.38
N LYS A 2 -0.61 27.15 26.68
CA LYS A 2 -0.34 25.71 26.50
C LYS A 2 -0.19 25.38 25.00
N PRO A 3 0.83 24.65 24.57
CA PRO A 3 1.08 24.37 23.14
C PRO A 3 0.04 23.43 22.48
N SER A 4 -1.03 23.08 23.18
CA SER A 4 -2.08 22.19 22.66
C SER A 4 -3.18 22.90 21.85
N SER A 5 -3.20 24.25 21.80
CA SER A 5 -4.31 24.97 21.18
C SER A 5 -4.21 25.04 19.65
N ALA A 6 -3.02 25.17 19.07
CA ALA A 6 -2.87 25.33 17.63
C ALA A 6 -3.24 24.07 16.81
N ALA A 7 -2.86 22.88 17.29
CA ALA A 7 -3.23 21.63 16.64
C ALA A 7 -4.73 21.31 16.77
N SER A 8 -5.37 21.69 17.91
CA SER A 8 -6.79 21.51 18.10
C SER A 8 -7.64 22.53 17.32
N ASP A 9 -7.10 23.72 17.03
CA ASP A 9 -7.81 24.75 16.26
C ASP A 9 -7.83 24.45 14.76
N VAL A 10 -6.85 23.73 14.22
CA VAL A 10 -6.89 23.21 12.83
C VAL A 10 -8.00 22.18 12.68
N TYR A 11 -8.23 21.33 13.67
CA TYR A 11 -9.32 20.35 13.67
C TYR A 11 -10.72 20.98 13.84
N LYS A 12 -10.82 22.15 14.45
CA LYS A 12 -12.11 22.84 14.70
C LYS A 12 -12.61 23.68 13.53
N ARG A 13 -11.83 23.86 12.47
CA ARG A 13 -12.23 24.63 11.28
C ARG A 13 -12.75 23.71 10.16
N GLN A 14 -13.65 22.81 10.50
CA GLN A 14 -14.34 22.01 9.49
C GLN A 14 -15.54 22.84 8.97
N ASP A 15 -15.56 23.03 7.65
CA ASP A 15 -16.65 23.73 6.97
C ASP A 15 -17.81 22.75 6.71
N VAL A 16 -18.67 22.59 7.72
CA VAL A 16 -19.83 21.68 7.66
C VAL A 16 -20.91 22.17 6.70
N ASP A 17 -20.99 23.48 6.48
CA ASP A 17 -22.03 24.11 5.66
C ASP A 17 -21.53 24.48 4.24
N GLY A 18 -20.26 24.24 3.97
CA GLY A 18 -19.66 24.44 2.66
C GLY A 18 -20.02 23.34 1.65
N PRO A 19 -19.60 23.48 0.38
CA PRO A 19 -19.81 22.45 -0.63
C PRO A 19 -19.10 21.16 -0.24
N LEU A 20 -19.70 20.01 -0.60
CA LEU A 20 -19.15 18.69 -0.29
C LEU A 20 -17.77 18.52 -0.91
N GLN A 21 -16.81 18.10 -0.08
CA GLN A 21 -15.53 17.56 -0.48
C GLN A 21 -15.20 16.36 0.40
N ALA A 22 -15.12 15.17 -0.16
CA ALA A 22 -14.75 13.94 0.54
C ALA A 22 -13.70 13.18 -0.26
N HIS A 23 -12.70 12.67 0.41
CA HIS A 23 -11.54 12.02 -0.18
C HIS A 23 -11.58 10.52 0.06
N VAL A 24 -11.45 9.72 -0.98
CA VAL A 24 -11.33 8.27 -0.87
C VAL A 24 -9.91 7.92 -0.41
N THR A 25 -9.80 7.43 0.81
CA THR A 25 -8.50 7.15 1.45
C THR A 25 -8.18 5.67 1.51
N ASN A 26 -9.20 4.82 1.46
CA ASN A 26 -9.04 3.36 1.47
C ASN A 26 -10.22 2.68 0.76
N LEU A 27 -10.02 1.42 0.41
CA LEU A 27 -11.05 0.56 -0.21
C LEU A 27 -11.25 -0.69 0.64
N ASP A 28 -12.47 -1.21 0.57
CA ASP A 28 -12.87 -2.47 1.17
C ASP A 28 -13.86 -3.16 0.25
N SER A 29 -14.25 -4.38 0.56
CA SER A 29 -15.24 -5.12 -0.19
C SER A 29 -16.20 -5.90 0.71
N SER A 30 -17.42 -5.98 0.28
CA SER A 30 -18.44 -6.83 0.89
C SER A 30 -19.07 -7.69 -0.18
N SER A 31 -19.34 -8.95 0.13
CA SER A 31 -20.08 -9.86 -0.77
C SER A 31 -21.50 -9.37 -1.09
N PHE A 32 -22.05 -8.49 -0.25
CA PHE A 32 -23.39 -7.94 -0.38
C PHE A 32 -23.42 -6.54 -1.00
N LEU A 33 -22.49 -5.66 -0.60
CA LEU A 33 -22.45 -4.26 -1.04
C LEU A 33 -21.48 -4.01 -2.20
N GLY A 34 -20.69 -5.02 -2.59
CA GLY A 34 -19.64 -4.86 -3.57
C GLY A 34 -18.46 -4.05 -3.03
N ARG A 35 -17.88 -3.18 -3.87
CA ARG A 35 -16.76 -2.31 -3.50
C ARG A 35 -17.25 -1.21 -2.56
N ILE A 36 -16.51 -0.98 -1.49
CA ILE A 36 -16.77 0.02 -0.47
C ILE A 36 -15.61 1.01 -0.44
N GLY A 37 -15.90 2.29 -0.66
CA GLY A 37 -14.95 3.37 -0.47
C GLY A 37 -14.98 3.88 0.97
N LEU A 38 -13.82 3.93 1.64
CA LEU A 38 -13.65 4.64 2.91
C LEU A 38 -13.26 6.07 2.59
N VAL A 39 -14.11 7.00 2.94
CA VAL A 39 -13.96 8.41 2.58
C VAL A 39 -13.84 9.27 3.83
N ARG A 40 -12.89 10.21 3.82
CA ARG A 40 -12.83 11.29 4.79
C ARG A 40 -13.57 12.51 4.23
N ILE A 41 -14.54 12.99 4.96
CA ILE A 41 -15.28 14.22 4.59
C ILE A 41 -14.47 15.42 5.07
N HIS A 42 -13.98 16.25 4.15
CA HIS A 42 -13.21 17.45 4.44
C HIS A 42 -14.10 18.70 4.61
N ALA A 43 -15.15 18.80 3.79
CA ALA A 43 -16.11 19.88 3.85
C ALA A 43 -17.51 19.36 3.48
N GLY A 44 -18.54 20.07 3.94
CA GLY A 44 -19.93 19.80 3.63
C GLY A 44 -20.52 18.58 4.34
N ARG A 45 -21.55 18.04 3.73
CA ARG A 45 -22.35 16.92 4.23
C ARG A 45 -22.52 15.86 3.16
N LEU A 46 -22.43 14.61 3.55
CA LEU A 46 -22.65 13.44 2.71
C LEU A 46 -23.88 12.69 3.20
N ARG A 47 -24.83 12.41 2.29
CA ARG A 47 -26.09 11.74 2.61
C ARG A 47 -26.26 10.46 1.82
N LYS A 48 -26.96 9.49 2.43
CA LYS A 48 -27.42 8.31 1.72
C LYS A 48 -28.34 8.71 0.56
N GLY A 49 -28.11 8.11 -0.62
CA GLY A 49 -28.88 8.39 -1.82
C GLY A 49 -28.50 9.68 -2.56
N GLN A 50 -27.56 10.46 -2.05
CA GLN A 50 -27.10 11.71 -2.66
C GLN A 50 -26.40 11.47 -4.00
N GLN A 51 -26.65 12.34 -4.98
CA GLN A 51 -25.81 12.46 -6.17
C GLN A 51 -24.61 13.33 -5.87
N VAL A 52 -23.44 12.87 -6.30
CA VAL A 52 -22.16 13.55 -6.10
C VAL A 52 -21.38 13.62 -7.42
N ALA A 53 -20.54 14.61 -7.56
CA ALA A 53 -19.52 14.61 -8.59
C ALA A 53 -18.39 13.67 -8.13
N TRP A 54 -18.16 12.59 -8.87
CA TRP A 54 -17.05 11.67 -8.66
C TRP A 54 -15.91 12.07 -9.59
N ILE A 55 -14.84 12.57 -9.00
CA ILE A 55 -13.64 13.03 -9.68
C ILE A 55 -12.58 11.93 -9.53
N HIS A 56 -12.17 11.35 -10.66
CA HIS A 56 -11.16 10.30 -10.72
C HIS A 56 -10.09 10.64 -11.73
N TYR A 57 -8.93 9.98 -11.61
CA TYR A 57 -7.80 10.16 -12.52
C TYR A 57 -7.52 8.85 -13.26
N ASP A 58 -7.30 8.93 -14.57
CA ASP A 58 -6.86 7.79 -15.36
C ASP A 58 -5.35 7.49 -15.16
N GLU A 59 -4.84 6.46 -15.85
CA GLU A 59 -3.43 6.03 -15.77
C GLU A 59 -2.48 7.15 -16.21
N ASP A 60 -2.90 7.99 -17.15
CA ASP A 60 -2.13 9.14 -17.65
C ASP A 60 -2.20 10.35 -16.70
N GLY A 61 -2.97 10.26 -15.63
CA GLY A 61 -3.17 11.32 -14.65
C GLY A 61 -4.16 12.40 -15.07
N LYS A 62 -4.96 12.18 -16.11
CA LYS A 62 -6.00 13.08 -16.55
C LYS A 62 -7.23 12.98 -15.67
N GLU A 63 -7.76 14.13 -15.28
CA GLU A 63 -8.96 14.25 -14.47
C GLU A 63 -10.23 13.97 -15.28
N HIS A 64 -11.10 13.17 -14.70
CA HIS A 64 -12.44 12.88 -15.21
C HIS A 64 -13.48 13.11 -14.12
N VAL A 65 -14.54 13.82 -14.47
CA VAL A 65 -15.65 14.10 -13.57
C VAL A 65 -16.90 13.38 -14.07
N LYS A 66 -17.48 12.52 -13.22
CA LYS A 66 -18.71 11.80 -13.50
C LYS A 66 -19.71 12.03 -12.37
N THR A 67 -20.99 11.98 -12.68
CA THR A 67 -22.04 11.96 -11.65
C THR A 67 -22.21 10.54 -11.14
N ALA A 68 -22.16 10.36 -9.82
CA ALA A 68 -22.36 9.08 -9.15
C ALA A 68 -23.38 9.21 -8.02
N LYS A 69 -23.96 8.09 -7.59
CA LYS A 69 -24.92 8.06 -6.49
C LYS A 69 -24.34 7.25 -5.33
N VAL A 70 -24.35 7.82 -4.13
CA VAL A 70 -24.03 7.12 -2.89
C VAL A 70 -25.21 6.23 -2.52
N ALA A 71 -25.12 4.92 -2.84
CA ALA A 71 -26.23 3.99 -2.59
C ALA A 71 -26.40 3.73 -1.09
N GLU A 72 -25.30 3.41 -0.41
CA GLU A 72 -25.27 3.22 1.04
C GLU A 72 -24.23 4.14 1.68
N LEU A 73 -24.57 4.63 2.87
CA LEU A 73 -23.70 5.41 3.73
C LEU A 73 -23.64 4.71 5.09
N LEU A 74 -22.43 4.37 5.52
CA LEU A 74 -22.20 3.64 6.76
C LEU A 74 -21.19 4.39 7.62
N ARG A 75 -21.41 4.41 8.93
CA ARG A 75 -20.42 4.85 9.91
C ARG A 75 -19.87 3.68 10.68
N THR A 76 -18.68 3.80 11.21
CA THR A 76 -18.06 2.77 12.04
C THR A 76 -18.37 3.05 13.51
N GLU A 77 -18.97 2.05 14.20
CA GLU A 77 -19.21 2.04 15.63
C GLU A 77 -18.44 0.85 16.24
N GLY A 78 -17.35 1.16 16.95
CA GLY A 78 -16.42 0.13 17.42
C GLY A 78 -15.78 -0.62 16.26
N VAL A 79 -16.14 -1.88 16.06
CA VAL A 79 -15.65 -2.75 14.96
C VAL A 79 -16.70 -3.04 13.90
N THR A 80 -17.92 -2.51 14.04
CA THR A 80 -19.05 -2.75 13.14
C THR A 80 -19.39 -1.51 12.33
N ARG A 81 -19.92 -1.73 11.12
CA ARG A 81 -20.46 -0.65 10.29
C ARG A 81 -21.98 -0.62 10.42
N VAL A 82 -22.52 0.54 10.73
CA VAL A 82 -23.96 0.75 10.87
C VAL A 82 -24.43 1.78 9.85
N PRO A 83 -25.65 1.64 9.29
CA PRO A 83 -26.21 2.62 8.37
C PRO A 83 -26.28 4.01 9.00
N ALA A 84 -26.04 5.04 8.17
CA ALA A 84 -26.19 6.43 8.54
C ALA A 84 -26.96 7.16 7.43
N ASP A 85 -27.80 8.09 7.81
CA ASP A 85 -28.53 8.92 6.83
C ASP A 85 -27.70 10.12 6.36
N GLU A 86 -26.91 10.68 7.27
CA GLU A 86 -26.02 11.83 7.00
C GLU A 86 -24.74 11.71 7.82
N MET A 87 -23.62 12.15 7.22
CA MET A 87 -22.33 12.35 7.87
C MET A 87 -21.74 13.69 7.44
N ILE A 88 -20.94 14.32 8.30
CA ILE A 88 -20.50 15.71 8.14
C ILE A 88 -18.97 15.81 8.02
N ALA A 89 -18.51 17.01 7.66
CA ALA A 89 -17.08 17.32 7.63
C ALA A 89 -16.39 16.90 8.92
N GLY A 90 -15.27 16.16 8.77
CA GLY A 90 -14.50 15.56 9.86
C GLY A 90 -14.76 14.09 10.09
N ASP A 91 -15.87 13.56 9.63
CA ASP A 91 -16.20 12.15 9.74
C ASP A 91 -15.46 11.29 8.70
N ILE A 92 -15.34 10.00 9.03
CA ILE A 92 -14.89 8.95 8.11
C ILE A 92 -16.10 8.07 7.83
N ALA A 93 -16.54 8.09 6.58
CA ALA A 93 -17.67 7.32 6.10
C ALA A 93 -17.24 6.12 5.25
N ALA A 94 -18.03 5.06 5.28
CA ALA A 94 -17.95 3.99 4.30
C ALA A 94 -19.14 4.14 3.34
N ILE A 95 -18.84 4.13 2.04
CA ILE A 95 -19.86 4.31 0.99
C ILE A 95 -19.85 3.16 0.00
N SER A 96 -21.00 2.85 -0.58
CA SER A 96 -21.14 1.97 -1.73
C SER A 96 -21.96 2.60 -2.85
N GLY A 97 -21.95 1.98 -4.04
CA GLY A 97 -22.68 2.43 -5.22
C GLY A 97 -21.81 3.01 -6.34
N ILE A 98 -20.49 3.06 -6.16
CA ILE A 98 -19.53 3.48 -7.17
C ILE A 98 -18.56 2.29 -7.39
N GLU A 99 -18.79 1.51 -8.46
CA GLU A 99 -18.10 0.25 -8.69
C GLU A 99 -16.59 0.41 -8.92
N ASP A 100 -16.20 1.47 -9.65
CA ASP A 100 -14.81 1.72 -10.04
C ASP A 100 -14.09 2.74 -9.15
N ILE A 101 -14.64 3.02 -7.97
CA ILE A 101 -14.03 3.97 -7.04
C ILE A 101 -12.62 3.53 -6.64
N MET A 102 -11.68 4.48 -6.64
CA MET A 102 -10.26 4.25 -6.37
C MET A 102 -9.77 5.13 -5.22
N ILE A 103 -8.64 4.72 -4.62
CA ILE A 103 -7.94 5.57 -3.65
C ILE A 103 -7.44 6.83 -4.34
N GLY A 104 -7.65 7.99 -3.71
CA GLY A 104 -7.31 9.29 -4.25
C GLY A 104 -8.43 9.98 -5.01
N ASP A 105 -9.54 9.27 -5.28
CA ASP A 105 -10.73 9.90 -5.87
C ASP A 105 -11.35 10.90 -4.90
N THR A 106 -11.99 11.92 -5.48
CA THR A 106 -12.74 12.92 -4.73
C THR A 106 -14.24 12.80 -5.02
N LEU A 107 -15.04 12.85 -3.96
CA LEU A 107 -16.48 13.08 -4.08
C LEU A 107 -16.76 14.52 -3.72
N ALA A 108 -17.36 15.25 -4.65
CA ALA A 108 -17.59 16.67 -4.54
C ALA A 108 -19.06 17.04 -4.80
N ASP A 109 -19.37 18.29 -4.50
CA ASP A 109 -20.65 18.88 -4.88
C ASP A 109 -20.79 18.91 -6.42
N PRO A 110 -21.90 18.39 -6.99
CA PRO A 110 -22.12 18.42 -8.44
C PRO A 110 -22.13 19.82 -9.06
N GLU A 111 -22.53 20.84 -8.28
CA GLU A 111 -22.60 22.22 -8.77
C GLU A 111 -21.23 22.92 -8.70
N ASN A 112 -20.34 22.45 -7.81
CA ASN A 112 -18.99 22.99 -7.65
C ASN A 112 -17.98 21.86 -7.43
N PRO A 113 -17.66 21.07 -8.49
CA PRO A 113 -16.76 19.92 -8.38
C PRO A 113 -15.30 20.37 -8.25
N VAL A 114 -14.78 20.38 -7.03
CA VAL A 114 -13.39 20.73 -6.73
C VAL A 114 -12.65 19.49 -6.22
N ALA A 115 -11.61 19.07 -6.96
CA ALA A 115 -10.78 17.93 -6.60
C ALA A 115 -9.90 18.22 -5.38
N LEU A 116 -9.72 17.21 -4.55
CA LEU A 116 -8.70 17.20 -3.51
C LEU A 116 -7.35 16.73 -4.06
N PRO A 117 -6.22 17.03 -3.40
CA PRO A 117 -4.91 16.59 -3.86
C PRO A 117 -4.84 15.08 -4.07
N ARG A 118 -4.34 14.65 -5.23
CA ARG A 118 -4.24 13.24 -5.60
C ARG A 118 -3.40 12.45 -4.59
N ILE A 119 -3.91 11.31 -4.13
CA ILE A 119 -3.12 10.32 -3.40
C ILE A 119 -2.46 9.41 -4.43
N THR A 120 -1.13 9.41 -4.47
CA THR A 120 -0.36 8.49 -5.31
C THR A 120 0.01 7.25 -4.49
N VAL A 121 -0.13 6.08 -5.09
CA VAL A 121 0.29 4.81 -4.50
C VAL A 121 1.60 4.40 -5.13
N ASP A 122 2.58 4.03 -4.32
CA ASP A 122 3.88 3.55 -4.80
C ASP A 122 3.70 2.30 -5.66
N GLU A 123 4.48 2.22 -6.73
CA GLU A 123 4.47 1.06 -7.61
C GLU A 123 5.09 -0.17 -6.93
N PRO A 124 4.65 -1.38 -7.34
CA PRO A 124 5.26 -2.61 -6.86
C PRO A 124 6.75 -2.69 -7.17
N ALA A 125 7.54 -3.12 -6.21
CA ALA A 125 8.99 -3.26 -6.34
C ALA A 125 9.47 -4.71 -6.38
N ILE A 126 8.72 -5.61 -5.74
CA ILE A 126 9.07 -7.04 -5.60
C ILE A 126 7.93 -7.89 -6.15
N SER A 127 8.27 -8.98 -6.83
CA SER A 127 7.32 -9.98 -7.30
C SER A 127 7.60 -11.36 -6.70
N MET A 128 6.57 -12.17 -6.64
CA MET A 128 6.61 -13.56 -6.22
C MET A 128 5.65 -14.38 -7.06
N THR A 129 6.04 -15.57 -7.48
CA THR A 129 5.08 -16.50 -8.10
C THR A 129 4.29 -17.20 -7.01
N ILE A 130 2.95 -17.11 -7.05
CA ILE A 130 2.04 -17.83 -6.17
C ILE A 130 1.22 -18.79 -7.03
N GLY A 131 1.25 -20.06 -6.72
CA GLY A 131 0.53 -21.11 -7.44
C GLY A 131 -0.14 -22.10 -6.51
N VAL A 132 -0.91 -23.01 -7.08
CA VAL A 132 -1.49 -24.12 -6.32
C VAL A 132 -0.42 -25.13 -5.91
N ASN A 133 -0.66 -25.85 -4.82
CA ASN A 133 0.20 -26.94 -4.41
C ASN A 133 0.01 -28.14 -5.36
N THR A 134 1.02 -28.41 -6.19
CA THR A 134 1.04 -29.52 -7.13
C THR A 134 1.86 -30.71 -6.63
N SER A 135 2.31 -30.69 -5.37
CA SER A 135 3.08 -31.78 -4.79
C SER A 135 2.23 -33.02 -4.53
N PRO A 136 2.85 -34.22 -4.40
CA PRO A 136 2.13 -35.43 -4.00
C PRO A 136 1.49 -35.36 -2.61
N MET A 137 1.81 -34.33 -1.83
CA MET A 137 1.26 -34.08 -0.50
C MET A 137 0.10 -33.07 -0.52
N ALA A 138 -0.33 -32.60 -1.69
CA ALA A 138 -1.47 -31.69 -1.81
C ALA A 138 -2.73 -32.28 -1.16
N GLY A 139 -3.43 -31.48 -0.36
CA GLY A 139 -4.60 -31.89 0.41
C GLY A 139 -4.30 -32.66 1.69
N ARG A 140 -3.03 -32.87 2.03
CA ARG A 140 -2.62 -33.53 3.28
C ARG A 140 -2.10 -32.58 4.35
N GLY A 141 -1.94 -31.30 4.00
CA GLY A 141 -1.47 -30.26 4.91
C GLY A 141 -2.54 -29.60 5.77
N GLY A 142 -3.79 -30.06 5.67
CA GLY A 142 -4.92 -29.51 6.42
C GLY A 142 -5.66 -28.38 5.73
N GLY A 143 -5.24 -27.95 4.55
CA GLY A 143 -5.96 -27.02 3.70
C GLY A 143 -7.00 -27.72 2.82
N ASP A 144 -8.12 -27.06 2.59
CA ASP A 144 -9.21 -27.53 1.73
C ASP A 144 -9.35 -26.77 0.40
N LYS A 145 -8.63 -25.67 0.26
CA LYS A 145 -8.66 -24.78 -0.91
C LYS A 145 -7.46 -25.04 -1.83
N LEU A 146 -7.64 -25.99 -2.74
CA LEU A 146 -6.56 -26.60 -3.53
C LEU A 146 -6.61 -26.25 -5.02
N THR A 147 -7.68 -25.55 -5.49
CA THR A 147 -7.88 -25.34 -6.93
C THR A 147 -7.37 -23.98 -7.40
N ALA A 148 -6.88 -23.94 -8.65
CA ALA A 148 -6.46 -22.70 -9.30
C ALA A 148 -7.57 -21.62 -9.31
N ARG A 149 -8.82 -22.03 -9.53
CA ARG A 149 -9.97 -21.13 -9.49
C ARG A 149 -10.14 -20.45 -8.13
N MET A 150 -9.98 -21.20 -7.03
CA MET A 150 -10.12 -20.63 -5.68
C MET A 150 -8.99 -19.67 -5.37
N VAL A 151 -7.74 -20.03 -5.73
CA VAL A 151 -6.58 -19.15 -5.57
C VAL A 151 -6.76 -17.86 -6.35
N LYS A 152 -7.16 -17.95 -7.64
CA LYS A 152 -7.38 -16.77 -8.49
C LYS A 152 -8.47 -15.87 -7.91
N ALA A 153 -9.61 -16.44 -7.54
CA ALA A 153 -10.70 -15.66 -6.95
C ALA A 153 -10.28 -14.92 -5.67
N ARG A 154 -9.45 -15.57 -4.84
CA ARG A 154 -8.94 -14.93 -3.62
C ARG A 154 -7.95 -13.81 -3.92
N LEU A 155 -7.06 -14.00 -4.91
CA LEU A 155 -6.15 -12.94 -5.37
C LEU A 155 -6.92 -11.76 -5.97
N ASP A 156 -7.96 -12.01 -6.76
CA ASP A 156 -8.83 -10.95 -7.31
C ASP A 156 -9.56 -10.17 -6.20
N GLN A 157 -10.01 -10.87 -5.17
CA GLN A 157 -10.60 -10.22 -4.00
C GLN A 157 -9.60 -9.33 -3.26
N GLU A 158 -8.34 -9.75 -3.13
CA GLU A 158 -7.29 -8.94 -2.52
C GLU A 158 -7.05 -7.63 -3.28
N LEU A 159 -7.09 -7.66 -4.62
CA LEU A 159 -6.89 -6.48 -5.46
C LEU A 159 -7.93 -5.37 -5.22
N ILE A 160 -9.11 -5.70 -4.69
CA ILE A 160 -10.15 -4.71 -4.41
C ILE A 160 -9.71 -3.75 -3.30
N GLY A 161 -9.14 -4.31 -2.22
CA GLY A 161 -8.71 -3.52 -1.06
C GLY A 161 -7.23 -3.10 -1.09
N ASN A 162 -6.40 -3.83 -1.83
CA ASN A 162 -4.95 -3.65 -1.84
C ASN A 162 -4.47 -3.10 -3.19
N VAL A 163 -4.53 -1.79 -3.34
CA VAL A 163 -4.19 -1.08 -4.59
C VAL A 163 -2.70 -1.10 -4.93
N SER A 164 -1.83 -1.45 -3.98
CA SER A 164 -0.38 -1.58 -4.20
C SER A 164 0.03 -2.96 -4.73
N LEU A 165 -0.94 -3.86 -4.93
CA LEU A 165 -0.74 -5.21 -5.39
C LEU A 165 -1.11 -5.33 -6.87
N ARG A 166 -0.34 -6.11 -7.63
CA ARG A 166 -0.69 -6.49 -9.01
C ARG A 166 -0.61 -8.00 -9.13
N VAL A 167 -1.53 -8.58 -9.89
CA VAL A 167 -1.57 -10.02 -10.17
C VAL A 167 -1.56 -10.20 -11.67
N LEU A 168 -0.48 -10.79 -12.18
CA LEU A 168 -0.25 -11.03 -13.60
C LEU A 168 -0.30 -12.53 -13.89
N PRO A 169 -0.78 -12.93 -15.08
CA PRO A 169 -0.71 -14.32 -15.51
C PRO A 169 0.77 -14.74 -15.72
N THR A 170 1.04 -16.02 -15.56
CA THR A 170 2.31 -16.63 -15.93
C THR A 170 2.10 -17.62 -17.09
N GLU A 171 3.16 -18.24 -17.58
CA GLU A 171 3.05 -19.33 -18.57
C GLU A 171 2.26 -20.54 -18.03
N ARG A 172 2.21 -20.69 -16.72
CA ARG A 172 1.45 -21.73 -16.04
C ARG A 172 0.03 -21.26 -15.71
N PRO A 173 -1.02 -22.00 -16.10
CA PRO A 173 -2.40 -21.60 -15.84
C PRO A 173 -2.81 -21.73 -14.36
N ASP A 174 -2.00 -22.36 -13.53
CA ASP A 174 -2.22 -22.62 -12.11
C ASP A 174 -1.31 -21.79 -11.19
N ALA A 175 -0.63 -20.78 -11.76
CA ALA A 175 0.25 -19.89 -11.03
C ALA A 175 0.18 -18.46 -11.56
N TRP A 176 0.37 -17.48 -10.68
CA TRP A 176 0.33 -16.05 -10.97
C TRP A 176 1.58 -15.36 -10.44
N GLU A 177 2.05 -14.37 -11.16
CA GLU A 177 3.02 -13.43 -10.64
C GLU A 177 2.30 -12.38 -9.81
N VAL A 178 2.59 -12.33 -8.52
CA VAL A 178 2.04 -11.37 -7.58
C VAL A 178 3.12 -10.36 -7.25
N GLN A 179 2.87 -9.11 -7.63
CA GLN A 179 3.78 -8.00 -7.42
C GLN A 179 3.29 -7.15 -6.26
N GLY A 180 4.17 -6.75 -5.37
CA GLY A 180 3.86 -5.93 -4.20
C GLY A 180 4.98 -4.96 -3.87
N ARG A 181 4.73 -4.08 -2.91
CA ARG A 181 5.68 -3.06 -2.49
C ARG A 181 6.98 -3.65 -1.92
N GLY A 182 6.90 -4.82 -1.29
CA GLY A 182 8.05 -5.47 -0.67
C GLY A 182 7.74 -6.89 -0.20
N GLU A 183 8.79 -7.61 0.23
CA GLU A 183 8.69 -9.01 0.67
C GLU A 183 7.70 -9.23 1.82
N MET A 184 7.61 -8.27 2.76
CA MET A 184 6.69 -8.37 3.90
C MET A 184 5.23 -8.35 3.47
N ALA A 185 4.85 -7.49 2.52
CA ALA A 185 3.48 -7.42 2.02
C ALA A 185 3.06 -8.74 1.37
N LEU A 186 3.94 -9.33 0.56
CA LEU A 186 3.70 -10.61 -0.09
C LEU A 186 3.67 -11.77 0.92
N SER A 187 4.56 -11.74 1.93
CA SER A 187 4.58 -12.76 2.98
C SER A 187 3.31 -12.74 3.84
N VAL A 188 2.80 -11.55 4.16
CA VAL A 188 1.53 -11.38 4.89
C VAL A 188 0.37 -11.93 4.08
N LEU A 189 0.32 -11.64 2.77
CA LEU A 189 -0.72 -12.19 1.87
C LEU A 189 -0.69 -13.71 1.88
N VAL A 190 0.48 -14.32 1.66
CA VAL A 190 0.65 -15.78 1.65
C VAL A 190 0.23 -16.40 2.98
N GLU A 191 0.63 -15.80 4.10
CA GLU A 191 0.28 -16.30 5.44
C GLU A 191 -1.22 -16.16 5.72
N THR A 192 -1.84 -15.06 5.28
CA THR A 192 -3.30 -14.87 5.39
C THR A 192 -4.04 -15.94 4.60
N MET A 193 -3.66 -16.16 3.34
CA MET A 193 -4.25 -17.22 2.52
C MET A 193 -4.05 -18.60 3.13
N ARG A 194 -2.85 -18.89 3.68
CA ARG A 194 -2.60 -20.16 4.38
C ARG A 194 -3.55 -20.36 5.56
N ARG A 195 -3.78 -19.33 6.36
CA ARG A 195 -4.74 -19.38 7.50
C ARG A 195 -6.19 -19.54 7.05
N GLU A 196 -6.52 -19.05 5.86
CA GLU A 196 -7.83 -19.23 5.23
C GLU A 196 -8.03 -20.66 4.64
N GLY A 197 -7.04 -21.54 4.75
CA GLY A 197 -7.09 -22.94 4.28
C GLY A 197 -6.57 -23.16 2.86
N PHE A 198 -5.86 -22.19 2.26
CA PHE A 198 -5.21 -22.38 0.98
C PHE A 198 -3.88 -23.14 1.13
N GLU A 199 -3.65 -24.13 0.27
CA GLU A 199 -2.34 -24.74 0.08
C GLU A 199 -1.68 -24.14 -1.17
N LEU A 200 -0.56 -23.46 -0.97
CA LEU A 200 0.12 -22.67 -2.00
C LEU A 200 1.54 -23.16 -2.25
N THR A 201 1.99 -22.99 -3.48
CA THR A 201 3.41 -22.99 -3.84
C THR A 201 3.85 -21.55 -4.03
N VAL A 202 4.97 -21.18 -3.41
CA VAL A 202 5.50 -19.81 -3.45
C VAL A 202 6.91 -19.84 -4.04
N GLY A 203 7.13 -19.02 -5.07
CA GLY A 203 8.44 -18.83 -5.69
C GLY A 203 9.36 -17.92 -4.88
N LYS A 204 10.62 -17.80 -5.30
CA LYS A 204 11.56 -16.86 -4.71
C LYS A 204 11.15 -15.41 -5.06
N PRO A 205 11.31 -14.47 -4.13
CA PRO A 205 11.12 -13.06 -4.44
C PRO A 205 12.08 -12.60 -5.55
N GLN A 206 11.54 -11.83 -6.48
CA GLN A 206 12.28 -11.21 -7.58
C GLN A 206 11.99 -9.72 -7.61
N VAL A 207 12.91 -8.94 -8.16
CA VAL A 207 12.69 -7.51 -8.35
C VAL A 207 11.86 -7.30 -9.63
N VAL A 208 10.94 -6.34 -9.58
CA VAL A 208 10.20 -5.89 -10.76
C VAL A 208 11.08 -4.94 -11.54
N THR A 209 11.52 -5.33 -12.73
CA THR A 209 12.37 -4.51 -13.61
C THR A 209 11.56 -3.90 -14.74
N ARG A 210 12.07 -2.79 -15.31
CA ARG A 210 11.53 -2.11 -16.48
C ARG A 210 12.64 -1.81 -17.46
N THR A 211 12.33 -1.82 -18.73
CA THR A 211 13.25 -1.34 -19.77
C THR A 211 12.86 0.10 -20.14
N ILE A 212 13.74 1.04 -19.87
CA ILE A 212 13.60 2.45 -20.21
C ILE A 212 14.75 2.80 -21.16
N ASP A 213 14.44 3.29 -22.34
CA ASP A 213 15.42 3.65 -23.39
C ASP A 213 16.46 2.54 -23.67
N GLY A 214 16.00 1.27 -23.68
CA GLY A 214 16.86 0.11 -23.91
C GLY A 214 17.73 -0.33 -22.74
N THR A 215 17.66 0.35 -21.61
CA THR A 215 18.40 0.04 -20.39
C THR A 215 17.46 -0.57 -19.35
N VAL A 216 17.89 -1.65 -18.70
CA VAL A 216 17.13 -2.27 -17.60
C VAL A 216 17.25 -1.39 -16.38
N HIS A 217 16.10 -1.02 -15.84
CA HIS A 217 15.94 -0.26 -14.59
C HIS A 217 15.32 -1.14 -13.52
N GLU A 218 15.71 -0.89 -12.29
CA GLU A 218 15.17 -1.52 -11.08
C GLU A 218 14.72 -0.48 -10.07
N PRO A 219 13.76 -0.80 -9.19
CA PRO A 219 13.32 0.11 -8.15
C PRO A 219 14.40 0.29 -7.08
N TYR A 220 14.50 1.52 -6.59
CA TYR A 220 15.40 1.94 -5.52
C TYR A 220 14.61 2.47 -4.33
N GLU A 221 15.23 2.35 -3.16
CA GLU A 221 14.68 2.84 -1.89
C GLU A 221 15.64 3.82 -1.22
N ASN A 222 15.10 4.91 -0.69
CA ASN A 222 15.76 5.74 0.29
C ASN A 222 15.68 5.03 1.64
N LEU A 223 16.83 4.63 2.18
CA LEU A 223 16.95 3.95 3.44
C LEU A 223 17.54 4.89 4.49
N ILE A 224 16.78 5.16 5.54
CA ILE A 224 17.22 5.95 6.69
C ILE A 224 17.51 5.00 7.83
N ILE A 225 18.72 5.09 8.39
CA ILE A 225 19.19 4.23 9.47
C ILE A 225 19.66 5.10 10.64
N ASP A 226 19.19 4.76 11.82
CA ASP A 226 19.70 5.28 13.09
C ASP A 226 20.31 4.13 13.88
N VAL A 227 21.60 4.26 14.21
CA VAL A 227 22.35 3.22 14.96
C VAL A 227 23.32 3.86 15.96
N PRO A 228 23.64 3.16 17.07
CA PRO A 228 24.79 3.52 17.88
C PRO A 228 26.08 3.53 17.06
N GLU A 229 26.99 4.45 17.39
CA GLU A 229 28.25 4.67 16.67
C GLU A 229 29.11 3.39 16.54
N GLU A 230 29.06 2.51 17.54
CA GLU A 230 29.78 1.22 17.53
C GLU A 230 29.37 0.29 16.37
N HIS A 231 28.16 0.44 15.82
CA HIS A 231 27.63 -0.38 14.72
C HIS A 231 27.84 0.23 13.33
N LEU A 232 28.40 1.44 13.23
CA LEU A 232 28.63 2.16 11.98
C LEU A 232 29.34 1.31 10.92
N GLY A 233 30.45 0.70 11.30
CA GLY A 233 31.26 -0.10 10.38
C GLY A 233 30.51 -1.33 9.83
N ALA A 234 29.85 -2.08 10.71
CA ALA A 234 29.08 -3.26 10.33
C ALA A 234 27.94 -2.91 9.37
N VAL A 235 27.17 -1.86 9.68
CA VAL A 235 26.04 -1.43 8.84
C VAL A 235 26.51 -0.91 7.49
N THR A 236 27.57 -0.12 7.45
CA THR A 236 28.13 0.41 6.19
C THR A 236 28.62 -0.75 5.29
N GLN A 237 29.32 -1.73 5.86
CA GLN A 237 29.78 -2.91 5.12
C GLN A 237 28.60 -3.76 4.61
N LEU A 238 27.59 -3.96 5.44
CA LEU A 238 26.38 -4.70 5.08
C LEU A 238 25.66 -4.07 3.88
N LEU A 239 25.53 -2.75 3.87
CA LEU A 239 24.86 -2.02 2.79
C LEU A 239 25.73 -1.90 1.53
N ALA A 240 27.03 -1.74 1.66
CA ALA A 240 27.94 -1.74 0.52
C ALA A 240 27.89 -3.07 -0.25
N ALA A 241 27.82 -4.22 0.44
CA ALA A 241 27.65 -5.51 -0.18
C ALA A 241 26.30 -5.64 -0.94
N ARG A 242 25.30 -4.88 -0.53
CA ARG A 242 23.95 -4.82 -1.12
C ARG A 242 23.75 -3.67 -2.13
N LYS A 243 24.87 -3.09 -2.61
CA LYS A 243 24.87 -1.98 -3.57
C LYS A 243 24.23 -0.68 -3.03
N GLY A 244 24.16 -0.53 -1.72
CA GLY A 244 23.74 0.73 -1.10
C GLY A 244 24.79 1.82 -1.28
N ARG A 245 24.33 3.01 -1.70
CA ARG A 245 25.15 4.23 -1.81
C ARG A 245 24.80 5.15 -0.65
N MET A 246 25.79 5.54 0.16
CA MET A 246 25.59 6.51 1.23
C MET A 246 25.44 7.91 0.64
N GLU A 247 24.38 8.60 1.01
CA GLU A 247 24.14 10.00 0.62
C GLU A 247 24.59 10.98 1.72
N SER A 248 24.26 10.68 2.96
CA SER A 248 24.65 11.51 4.09
C SER A 248 24.83 10.68 5.35
N MET A 249 25.62 11.27 6.26
CA MET A 249 25.83 10.74 7.61
C MET A 249 25.89 11.92 8.58
N ASP A 250 24.99 11.89 9.55
CA ASP A 250 24.88 12.94 10.57
C ASP A 250 25.16 12.32 11.95
N ASN A 251 26.18 12.84 12.64
CA ASN A 251 26.46 12.48 14.03
C ASN A 251 25.72 13.46 14.95
N THR A 252 24.77 12.97 15.71
CA THR A 252 23.96 13.80 16.61
C THR A 252 24.68 14.21 17.90
N GLY A 253 25.92 13.74 18.10
CA GLY A 253 26.70 14.00 19.34
C GLY A 253 26.17 13.26 20.57
N THR A 254 25.17 12.41 20.41
CA THR A 254 24.55 11.62 21.50
C THR A 254 25.04 10.16 21.53
N GLY A 255 26.05 9.80 20.73
CA GLY A 255 26.50 8.42 20.51
C GLY A 255 25.64 7.67 19.48
N TRP A 256 24.73 8.37 18.80
CA TRP A 256 23.93 7.84 17.69
C TRP A 256 24.28 8.53 16.38
N ILE A 257 24.25 7.74 15.30
CA ILE A 257 24.52 8.20 13.94
C ILE A 257 23.29 7.95 13.11
N ARG A 258 22.87 8.99 12.37
CA ARG A 258 21.86 8.87 11.31
C ARG A 258 22.55 8.81 9.97
N MET A 259 22.21 7.79 9.19
CA MET A 259 22.72 7.58 7.83
C MET A 259 21.57 7.53 6.84
N LYS A 260 21.80 8.08 5.65
CA LYS A 260 20.88 7.95 4.52
C LYS A 260 21.59 7.22 3.39
N PHE A 261 20.91 6.23 2.83
CA PHE A 261 21.38 5.45 1.69
C PHE A 261 20.33 5.41 0.60
N ILE A 262 20.79 5.30 -0.64
CA ILE A 262 19.97 4.83 -1.77
C ILE A 262 20.38 3.39 -2.05
N VAL A 263 19.41 2.46 -2.04
CA VAL A 263 19.65 1.02 -2.13
C VAL A 263 18.70 0.42 -3.15
N PRO A 264 19.15 -0.48 -4.05
CA PRO A 264 18.22 -1.26 -4.88
C PRO A 264 17.23 -2.03 -3.99
N ALA A 265 15.94 -2.03 -4.33
CA ALA A 265 14.92 -2.68 -3.50
C ALA A 265 15.22 -4.17 -3.22
N ARG A 266 15.81 -4.89 -4.21
CA ARG A 266 16.25 -6.27 -4.02
C ARG A 266 17.39 -6.41 -3.00
N GLY A 267 18.18 -5.35 -2.77
CA GLY A 267 19.20 -5.31 -1.74
C GLY A 267 18.64 -5.33 -0.33
N LEU A 268 17.38 -4.95 -0.17
CA LEU A 268 16.68 -4.98 1.12
C LEU A 268 15.99 -6.30 1.43
N ILE A 269 15.94 -7.25 0.48
CA ILE A 269 15.43 -8.61 0.72
C ILE A 269 16.30 -9.29 1.79
N GLY A 270 15.67 -9.72 2.89
CA GLY A 270 16.37 -10.32 4.04
C GLY A 270 17.31 -9.38 4.81
N PHE A 271 17.38 -8.09 4.43
CA PHE A 271 18.24 -7.10 5.10
C PHE A 271 17.87 -6.96 6.57
N ARG A 272 16.59 -6.87 6.89
CA ARG A 272 16.12 -6.56 8.25
C ARG A 272 16.62 -7.55 9.30
N THR A 273 16.63 -8.84 8.97
CA THR A 273 17.09 -9.89 9.89
C THR A 273 18.59 -9.75 10.19
N VAL A 274 19.41 -9.53 9.15
CA VAL A 274 20.85 -9.37 9.31
C VAL A 274 21.17 -8.06 10.04
N PHE A 275 20.50 -6.97 9.66
CA PHE A 275 20.64 -5.67 10.30
C PHE A 275 20.33 -5.71 11.80
N MET A 276 19.25 -6.37 12.20
CA MET A 276 18.91 -6.51 13.62
C MET A 276 19.93 -7.34 14.37
N THR A 277 20.52 -8.36 13.74
CA THR A 277 21.60 -9.15 14.34
C THR A 277 22.87 -8.32 14.50
N GLU A 278 23.32 -7.62 13.46
CA GLU A 278 24.52 -6.79 13.47
C GLU A 278 24.42 -5.61 14.44
N THR A 279 23.23 -5.07 14.66
CA THR A 279 22.99 -3.97 15.58
C THR A 279 22.51 -4.42 16.96
N ARG A 280 22.53 -5.72 17.26
CA ARG A 280 22.04 -6.31 18.52
C ARG A 280 20.63 -5.85 18.89
N GLY A 281 19.77 -5.63 17.88
CA GLY A 281 18.40 -5.18 18.06
C GLY A 281 18.23 -3.69 18.34
N THR A 282 19.29 -2.89 18.38
CA THR A 282 19.19 -1.45 18.70
C THR A 282 18.95 -0.57 17.48
N GLY A 283 19.33 -1.03 16.28
CA GLY A 283 19.23 -0.25 15.06
C GLY A 283 17.78 0.01 14.62
N ILE A 284 17.55 1.18 14.09
CA ILE A 284 16.27 1.57 13.47
C ILE A 284 16.50 1.77 11.98
N ALA A 285 15.67 1.14 11.14
CA ALA A 285 15.75 1.25 9.69
C ALA A 285 14.36 1.48 9.12
N ASN A 286 14.23 2.56 8.33
CA ASN A 286 13.01 2.92 7.61
C ASN A 286 13.35 3.16 6.15
N SER A 287 12.52 2.67 5.23
CA SER A 287 12.69 2.91 3.80
C SER A 287 11.43 3.44 3.15
N TYR A 288 11.61 4.17 2.05
CA TYR A 288 10.55 4.65 1.18
C TYR A 288 11.06 4.72 -0.26
N SER A 289 10.15 4.63 -1.23
CA SER A 289 10.50 4.60 -2.65
C SER A 289 11.36 5.80 -3.06
N ALA A 290 12.45 5.52 -3.80
CA ALA A 290 13.30 6.52 -4.45
C ALA A 290 13.10 6.55 -5.98
N GLY A 291 12.09 5.82 -6.50
CA GLY A 291 11.88 5.67 -7.94
C GLY A 291 12.65 4.52 -8.53
N SER A 292 13.06 4.64 -9.79
CA SER A 292 13.80 3.61 -10.52
C SER A 292 15.10 4.18 -11.08
N GLU A 293 16.17 3.41 -10.98
CA GLU A 293 17.48 3.71 -11.59
C GLU A 293 17.97 2.51 -12.42
N ALA A 294 19.02 2.72 -13.18
CA ALA A 294 19.66 1.66 -13.95
C ALA A 294 20.13 0.49 -13.04
N TRP A 295 20.08 -0.71 -13.58
CA TRP A 295 20.47 -1.93 -12.88
C TRP A 295 21.86 -1.84 -12.24
N ALA A 296 21.99 -2.04 -10.93
CA ALA A 296 23.23 -1.89 -10.17
C ALA A 296 24.23 -3.04 -10.34
N GLY A 297 23.92 -4.03 -11.16
CA GLY A 297 24.72 -5.26 -11.28
C GLY A 297 24.39 -6.29 -10.20
N GLU A 298 25.10 -7.41 -10.20
CA GLU A 298 24.85 -8.52 -9.29
C GLU A 298 25.10 -8.13 -7.81
N ILE A 299 24.20 -8.57 -6.93
CA ILE A 299 24.39 -8.56 -5.47
C ILE A 299 24.88 -9.93 -5.07
N LYS A 300 26.01 -9.98 -4.37
CA LYS A 300 26.64 -11.24 -3.90
C LYS A 300 25.98 -11.77 -2.64
#